data_b992c9d7320f004f5c7e12f631c96ec2
#
_entry.id   b992c9d7320f004f5c7e12f631c96ec2
#
_cell.length_a   1.000
_cell.length_b   1.000
_cell.length_c   1.000
_cell.angle_alpha   90.00
_cell.angle_beta   90.00
_cell.angle_gamma   90.00
#
_symmetry.space_group_name_H-M   'P 1'
#
loop_
_entity.id
_entity.type
_entity.pdbx_description
1 polymer ?
#
loop_
_entity_poly.entity_id
_entity_poly.type
_entity_poly.pdbx_seq_one_letter_code
_entity_poly.pdbx_strand_id
1 'polypeptide(L)'
;AFMTEQEVHLQDANPDASLRHTWVNYAQISPHLKRALVASEDAKFLEHEGFDWEGIQAAWEKNLAKGHIVAGGSTISQQLAKNLFLSSERTPWRKAEEAIITVMLEALLDKRRIFEIYLNVIEWGNGVFGAEAAARYYYRQPAARLSAPQAARLAAMVPNPRYYDTHRTDPRLARKAAIIGRRMQYAEVP
;
A
#
# COMPACT_ATOMS: atom_id res chain seq x y z
N ALA A 1 -1.12 2.04 -15.16
CA ALA A 1 -1.03 0.67 -15.66
C ALA A 1 -1.91 -0.28 -14.83
N PHE A 2 -1.58 -0.56 -13.58
CA PHE A 2 -2.30 -1.55 -12.76
C PHE A 2 -3.80 -1.21 -12.56
N MET A 3 -4.12 0.04 -12.28
CA MET A 3 -5.50 0.50 -12.10
C MET A 3 -6.33 0.31 -13.38
N THR A 4 -5.79 0.66 -14.53
CA THR A 4 -6.44 0.48 -15.85
C THR A 4 -6.64 -1.00 -16.18
N GLU A 5 -5.64 -1.84 -15.89
CA GLU A 5 -5.75 -3.30 -16.04
C GLU A 5 -6.90 -3.87 -15.19
N GLN A 6 -7.03 -3.38 -13.96
CA GLN A 6 -8.11 -3.81 -13.08
C GLN A 6 -9.49 -3.31 -13.53
N GLU A 7 -9.57 -2.13 -14.12
CA GLU A 7 -10.83 -1.63 -14.69
C GLU A 7 -11.32 -2.52 -15.84
N VAL A 8 -10.40 -2.92 -16.73
CA VAL A 8 -10.74 -3.86 -17.82
C VAL A 8 -11.24 -5.19 -17.26
N HIS A 9 -10.52 -5.78 -16.29
CA HIS A 9 -10.96 -7.03 -15.68
C HIS A 9 -12.33 -6.95 -14.97
N LEU A 10 -12.64 -5.83 -14.35
CA LEU A 10 -13.95 -5.61 -13.73
C LEU A 10 -15.04 -5.52 -14.79
N GLN A 11 -14.79 -4.81 -15.89
CA GLN A 11 -15.73 -4.64 -16.99
C GLN A 11 -15.94 -5.92 -17.79
N ASP A 12 -14.93 -6.78 -17.91
CA ASP A 12 -15.08 -8.12 -18.50
C ASP A 12 -16.07 -8.99 -17.71
N ALA A 13 -16.06 -8.85 -16.38
CA ALA A 13 -16.98 -9.58 -15.50
C ALA A 13 -18.36 -8.93 -15.37
N ASN A 14 -18.43 -7.61 -15.44
CA ASN A 14 -19.64 -6.81 -15.38
C ASN A 14 -19.42 -5.49 -16.15
N PRO A 15 -20.03 -5.30 -17.32
CA PRO A 15 -19.82 -4.12 -18.17
C PRO A 15 -20.14 -2.78 -17.49
N ASP A 16 -21.02 -2.79 -16.50
CA ASP A 16 -21.40 -1.58 -15.73
C ASP A 16 -20.49 -1.31 -14.51
N ALA A 17 -19.51 -2.18 -14.28
CA ALA A 17 -18.59 -2.00 -13.17
C ALA A 17 -17.59 -0.87 -13.45
N SER A 18 -17.36 -0.03 -12.45
CA SER A 18 -16.37 1.04 -12.49
C SER A 18 -15.48 1.02 -11.26
N LEU A 19 -14.27 1.51 -11.41
CA LEU A 19 -13.35 1.71 -10.29
C LEU A 19 -13.87 2.79 -9.34
N ARG A 20 -13.66 2.56 -8.05
CA ARG A 20 -13.82 3.59 -7.02
C ARG A 20 -12.48 4.23 -6.77
N HIS A 21 -12.33 5.45 -7.28
CA HIS A 21 -11.13 6.25 -7.12
C HIS A 21 -11.50 7.72 -7.00
N THR A 22 -10.92 8.39 -6.01
CA THR A 22 -11.03 9.84 -5.84
C THR A 22 -9.69 10.34 -5.31
N TRP A 23 -9.04 11.21 -6.07
CA TRP A 23 -7.80 11.85 -5.64
C TRP A 23 -8.09 12.87 -4.55
N VAL A 24 -7.28 12.88 -3.50
CA VAL A 24 -7.28 13.91 -2.46
C VAL A 24 -5.85 14.34 -2.16
N ASN A 25 -5.67 15.61 -1.79
CA ASN A 25 -4.37 16.14 -1.44
C ASN A 25 -3.87 15.50 -0.13
N TYR A 26 -2.56 15.48 0.06
CA TYR A 26 -1.90 14.92 1.23
C TYR A 26 -2.50 15.42 2.56
N ALA A 27 -2.82 16.73 2.65
CA ALA A 27 -3.42 17.33 3.85
C ALA A 27 -4.85 16.83 4.15
N GLN A 28 -5.55 16.30 3.16
CA GLN A 28 -6.91 15.76 3.28
C GLN A 28 -6.95 14.28 3.67
N ILE A 29 -5.80 13.69 3.97
CA ILE A 29 -5.69 12.30 4.43
C ILE A 29 -5.32 12.31 5.91
N SER A 30 -6.04 11.50 6.70
CA SER A 30 -5.81 11.38 8.14
C SER A 30 -4.34 11.09 8.47
N PRO A 31 -3.74 11.79 9.44
CA PRO A 31 -2.40 11.48 9.92
C PRO A 31 -2.30 10.06 10.48
N HIS A 32 -3.40 9.51 10.98
CA HIS A 32 -3.43 8.12 11.42
C HIS A 32 -3.21 7.13 10.28
N LEU A 33 -3.82 7.35 9.10
CA LEU A 33 -3.61 6.46 7.95
C LEU A 33 -2.17 6.54 7.43
N LYS A 34 -1.62 7.75 7.35
CA LYS A 34 -0.23 7.97 6.95
C LYS A 34 0.73 7.19 7.85
N ARG A 35 0.63 7.37 9.16
CA ARG A 35 1.46 6.66 10.15
C ARG A 35 1.25 5.15 10.13
N ALA A 36 0.02 4.69 9.96
CA ALA A 36 -0.29 3.27 9.90
C ALA A 36 0.37 2.59 8.69
N LEU A 37 0.35 3.24 7.52
CA LEU A 37 0.99 2.71 6.31
C LEU A 37 2.51 2.71 6.41
N VAL A 38 3.13 3.78 6.88
CA VAL A 38 4.58 3.79 7.12
C VAL A 38 4.96 2.69 8.11
N ALA A 39 4.27 2.58 9.24
CA ALA A 39 4.54 1.56 10.24
C ALA A 39 4.36 0.11 9.75
N SER A 40 3.49 -0.11 8.76
CA SER A 40 3.17 -1.45 8.24
C SER A 40 3.98 -1.86 7.02
N GLU A 41 4.24 -0.93 6.13
CA GLU A 41 4.81 -1.20 4.81
C GLU A 41 6.28 -0.81 4.70
N ASP A 42 6.70 0.26 5.40
CA ASP A 42 8.05 0.80 5.24
C ASP A 42 8.43 1.70 6.42
N ALA A 43 8.77 1.08 7.55
CA ALA A 43 9.03 1.80 8.79
C ALA A 43 10.23 2.78 8.71
N LYS A 44 11.12 2.60 7.74
CA LYS A 44 12.30 3.44 7.48
C LYS A 44 12.13 4.33 6.24
N PHE A 45 10.91 4.62 5.83
CA PHE A 45 10.61 5.33 4.57
C PHE A 45 11.39 6.63 4.40
N LEU A 46 11.65 7.36 5.48
CA LEU A 46 12.41 8.62 5.44
C LEU A 46 13.94 8.45 5.49
N GLU A 47 14.43 7.23 5.75
CA GLU A 47 15.85 6.95 5.99
C GLU A 47 16.57 6.38 4.76
N HIS A 48 15.83 5.97 3.72
CA HIS A 48 16.42 5.35 2.52
C HIS A 48 15.99 6.07 1.22
N GLU A 49 16.73 5.85 0.16
CA GLU A 49 16.47 6.35 -1.20
C GLU A 49 15.89 5.24 -2.09
N GLY A 50 14.69 4.77 -1.77
CA GLY A 50 13.94 3.78 -2.56
C GLY A 50 14.16 2.32 -2.15
N PHE A 51 15.28 1.96 -1.51
CA PHE A 51 15.59 0.59 -1.11
C PHE A 51 16.03 0.52 0.35
N ASP A 52 15.31 -0.23 1.16
CA ASP A 52 15.71 -0.59 2.53
C ASP A 52 16.56 -1.87 2.48
N TRP A 53 17.86 -1.74 2.29
CA TRP A 53 18.79 -2.87 2.18
C TRP A 53 18.81 -3.73 3.46
N GLU A 54 18.74 -3.12 4.63
CA GLU A 54 18.68 -3.85 5.90
C GLU A 54 17.36 -4.61 6.04
N GLY A 55 16.25 -4.00 5.65
CA GLY A 55 14.94 -4.64 5.64
C GLY A 55 14.86 -5.80 4.65
N ILE A 56 15.47 -5.65 3.46
CA ILE A 56 15.58 -6.72 2.46
C ILE A 56 16.38 -7.90 3.03
N GLN A 57 17.53 -7.64 3.65
CA GLN A 57 18.36 -8.68 4.26
C GLN A 57 17.61 -9.39 5.39
N ALA A 58 17.00 -8.65 6.31
CA ALA A 58 16.21 -9.22 7.40
C ALA A 58 15.03 -10.07 6.91
N ALA A 59 14.35 -9.63 5.86
CA ALA A 59 13.28 -10.39 5.22
C ALA A 59 13.80 -11.69 4.60
N TRP A 60 14.95 -11.64 3.93
CA TRP A 60 15.62 -12.81 3.34
C TRP A 60 15.98 -13.85 4.40
N GLU A 61 16.67 -13.45 5.46
CA GLU A 61 17.07 -14.33 6.57
C GLU A 61 15.86 -14.99 7.22
N LYS A 62 14.78 -14.22 7.45
CA LYS A 62 13.53 -14.73 8.02
C LYS A 62 12.83 -15.74 7.11
N ASN A 63 12.83 -15.50 5.81
CA ASN A 63 12.23 -16.40 4.82
C ASN A 63 13.02 -17.70 4.72
N LEU A 64 14.36 -17.62 4.73
CA LEU A 64 15.23 -18.81 4.79
C LEU A 64 14.97 -19.65 6.05
N ALA A 65 14.91 -19.02 7.22
CA ALA A 65 14.66 -19.70 8.49
C ALA A 65 13.29 -20.41 8.54
N LYS A 66 12.30 -19.90 7.80
CA LYS A 66 10.94 -20.46 7.75
C LYS A 66 10.70 -21.40 6.57
N GLY A 67 11.62 -21.46 5.60
CA GLY A 67 11.48 -22.29 4.38
C GLY A 67 10.38 -21.82 3.41
N HIS A 68 9.76 -20.69 3.68
CA HIS A 68 8.74 -20.05 2.81
C HIS A 68 8.68 -18.55 3.03
N ILE A 69 8.07 -17.82 2.08
CA ILE A 69 7.97 -16.35 2.14
C ILE A 69 6.99 -15.94 3.25
N VAL A 70 7.51 -15.33 4.31
CA VAL A 70 6.75 -14.80 5.46
C VAL A 70 6.93 -13.30 5.67
N ALA A 71 7.95 -12.70 5.03
CA ALA A 71 8.23 -11.26 5.10
C ALA A 71 8.55 -10.72 3.71
N GLY A 72 7.98 -9.58 3.38
CA GLY A 72 8.31 -8.80 2.19
C GLY A 72 9.33 -7.72 2.55
N GLY A 73 10.24 -7.44 1.61
CA GLY A 73 11.23 -6.37 1.75
C GLY A 73 11.03 -5.24 0.73
N SER A 74 9.81 -5.05 0.20
CA SER A 74 9.52 -3.98 -0.76
C SER A 74 9.12 -2.71 -0.04
N THR A 75 9.74 -1.60 -0.42
CA THR A 75 9.47 -0.25 0.09
C THR A 75 8.20 0.36 -0.52
N ILE A 76 7.71 1.47 0.07
CA ILE A 76 6.63 2.28 -0.49
C ILE A 76 6.96 2.75 -1.91
N SER A 77 8.19 3.21 -2.16
CA SER A 77 8.62 3.67 -3.49
C SER A 77 8.62 2.56 -4.53
N GLN A 78 9.06 1.35 -4.17
CA GLN A 78 8.99 0.17 -5.05
C GLN A 78 7.55 -0.26 -5.32
N GLN A 79 6.68 -0.22 -4.31
CA GLN A 79 5.26 -0.51 -4.50
C GLN A 79 4.59 0.53 -5.41
N LEU A 80 4.96 1.81 -5.27
CA LEU A 80 4.47 2.88 -6.14
C LEU A 80 4.92 2.67 -7.59
N ALA A 81 6.20 2.39 -7.82
CA ALA A 81 6.74 2.09 -9.15
C ALA A 81 5.94 0.97 -9.83
N LYS A 82 5.72 -0.12 -9.10
CA LYS A 82 4.90 -1.25 -9.58
C LYS A 82 3.48 -0.82 -9.93
N ASN A 83 2.79 -0.11 -9.05
CA ASN A 83 1.38 0.22 -9.23
C ASN A 83 1.13 1.23 -10.37
N LEU A 84 2.06 2.16 -10.61
CA LEU A 84 1.89 3.18 -11.64
C LEU A 84 2.25 2.67 -13.04
N PHE A 85 3.33 1.91 -13.16
CA PHE A 85 3.99 1.72 -14.46
C PHE A 85 4.03 0.26 -14.93
N LEU A 86 3.88 -0.71 -14.02
CA LEU A 86 4.09 -2.11 -14.34
C LEU A 86 2.78 -2.90 -14.33
N SER A 87 2.76 -3.98 -15.12
CA SER A 87 1.67 -4.95 -15.16
C SER A 87 1.70 -5.91 -13.96
N SER A 88 0.65 -6.72 -13.83
CA SER A 88 0.54 -7.77 -12.80
C SER A 88 1.45 -8.98 -13.05
N GLU A 89 2.09 -9.08 -14.22
CA GLU A 89 3.00 -10.17 -14.57
C GLU A 89 4.19 -10.27 -13.61
N ARG A 90 4.64 -11.50 -13.36
CA ARG A 90 5.76 -11.78 -12.46
C ARG A 90 6.95 -12.32 -13.24
N THR A 91 7.74 -11.43 -13.81
CA THR A 91 8.97 -11.77 -14.52
C THR A 91 10.20 -11.15 -13.84
N PRO A 92 11.40 -11.72 -13.97
CA PRO A 92 12.63 -11.09 -13.47
C PRO A 92 12.87 -9.71 -14.08
N TRP A 93 12.55 -9.52 -15.37
CA TRP A 93 12.68 -8.26 -16.08
C TRP A 93 11.79 -7.17 -15.46
N ARG A 94 10.56 -7.50 -15.11
CA ARG A 94 9.66 -6.58 -14.42
C ARG A 94 10.24 -6.10 -13.08
N LYS A 95 10.98 -6.97 -12.36
CA LYS A 95 11.63 -6.56 -11.11
C LYS A 95 12.79 -5.61 -11.34
N ALA A 96 13.52 -5.76 -12.45
CA ALA A 96 14.56 -4.81 -12.86
C ALA A 96 13.97 -3.46 -13.29
N GLU A 97 12.87 -3.47 -14.04
CA GLU A 97 12.13 -2.25 -14.40
C GLU A 97 11.60 -1.52 -13.16
N GLU A 98 11.04 -2.26 -12.19
CA GLU A 98 10.59 -1.72 -10.90
C GLU A 98 11.74 -1.00 -10.19
N ALA A 99 12.93 -1.58 -10.16
CA ALA A 99 14.08 -0.98 -9.52
C ALA A 99 14.53 0.32 -10.22
N ILE A 100 14.58 0.34 -11.55
CA ILE A 100 14.93 1.53 -12.33
C ILE A 100 13.91 2.65 -12.08
N ILE A 101 12.61 2.33 -12.17
CA ILE A 101 11.54 3.31 -11.93
C ILE A 101 11.58 3.83 -10.50
N THR A 102 11.90 2.98 -9.53
CA THR A 102 12.06 3.40 -8.12
C THR A 102 13.15 4.45 -7.96
N VAL A 103 14.33 4.23 -8.57
CA VAL A 103 15.42 5.23 -8.59
C VAL A 103 14.97 6.53 -9.25
N MET A 104 14.25 6.45 -10.36
CA MET A 104 13.73 7.65 -11.05
C MET A 104 12.72 8.42 -10.18
N LEU A 105 11.82 7.72 -9.49
CA LEU A 105 10.86 8.36 -8.60
C LEU A 105 11.55 9.10 -7.46
N GLU A 106 12.53 8.47 -6.80
CA GLU A 106 13.28 9.08 -5.70
C GLU A 106 14.18 10.25 -6.16
N ALA A 107 14.68 10.19 -7.40
CA ALA A 107 15.48 11.30 -7.97
C ALA A 107 14.64 12.52 -8.38
N LEU A 108 13.38 12.32 -8.74
CA LEU A 108 12.52 13.36 -9.32
C LEU A 108 11.50 13.92 -8.34
N LEU A 109 11.14 13.18 -7.30
CA LEU A 109 10.08 13.52 -6.35
C LEU A 109 10.60 13.47 -4.92
N ASP A 110 10.13 14.37 -4.07
CA ASP A 110 10.37 14.27 -2.63
C ASP A 110 9.51 13.15 -1.99
N LYS A 111 9.88 12.73 -0.80
CA LYS A 111 9.21 11.67 -0.03
C LYS A 111 7.72 11.94 0.18
N ARG A 112 7.37 13.20 0.43
CA ARG A 112 5.99 13.61 0.62
C ARG A 112 5.16 13.39 -0.63
N ARG A 113 5.71 13.75 -1.81
CA ARG A 113 5.01 13.58 -3.08
C ARG A 113 4.90 12.11 -3.48
N ILE A 114 5.96 11.32 -3.29
CA ILE A 114 5.93 9.87 -3.47
C ILE A 114 4.82 9.26 -2.61
N PHE A 115 4.75 9.64 -1.35
CA PHE A 115 3.77 9.09 -0.42
C PHE A 115 2.35 9.57 -0.71
N GLU A 116 2.16 10.83 -1.12
CA GLU A 116 0.87 11.34 -1.56
C GLU A 116 0.31 10.55 -2.74
N ILE A 117 1.15 10.29 -3.75
CA ILE A 117 0.74 9.49 -4.91
C ILE A 117 0.42 8.06 -4.47
N TYR A 118 1.29 7.44 -3.67
CA TYR A 118 1.06 6.10 -3.13
C TYR A 118 -0.30 5.97 -2.44
N LEU A 119 -0.62 6.89 -1.52
CA LEU A 119 -1.89 6.94 -0.80
C LEU A 119 -3.12 7.04 -1.71
N ASN A 120 -2.95 7.60 -2.91
CA ASN A 120 -4.03 7.79 -3.87
C ASN A 120 -4.16 6.66 -4.90
N VAL A 121 -3.16 5.76 -5.04
CA VAL A 121 -3.17 4.76 -6.12
C VAL A 121 -3.17 3.32 -5.65
N ILE A 122 -2.88 3.03 -4.37
CA ILE A 122 -2.88 1.65 -3.89
C ILE A 122 -4.28 1.07 -3.79
N GLU A 123 -4.38 -0.24 -3.99
CA GLU A 123 -5.61 -1.00 -3.90
C GLU A 123 -5.95 -1.37 -2.47
N TRP A 124 -7.20 -1.18 -2.05
CA TRP A 124 -7.74 -1.62 -0.76
C TRP A 124 -8.86 -2.66 -0.87
N GLY A 125 -9.29 -3.01 -2.06
CA GLY A 125 -10.35 -3.98 -2.30
C GLY A 125 -10.62 -4.13 -3.78
N ASN A 126 -11.55 -4.97 -4.15
CA ASN A 126 -11.87 -5.18 -5.54
C ASN A 126 -12.41 -3.90 -6.20
N GLY A 127 -11.60 -3.27 -7.04
CA GLY A 127 -11.92 -1.99 -7.69
C GLY A 127 -11.94 -0.79 -6.75
N VAL A 128 -11.32 -0.86 -5.55
CA VAL A 128 -11.22 0.24 -4.59
C VAL A 128 -9.79 0.75 -4.52
N PHE A 129 -9.53 1.93 -5.07
CA PHE A 129 -8.22 2.53 -5.17
C PHE A 129 -8.13 3.88 -4.47
N GLY A 130 -7.07 4.08 -3.70
CA GLY A 130 -6.79 5.31 -2.99
C GLY A 130 -7.51 5.46 -1.65
N ALA A 131 -6.93 6.28 -0.79
CA ALA A 131 -7.34 6.47 0.60
C ALA A 131 -8.78 6.99 0.74
N GLU A 132 -9.20 7.93 -0.12
CA GLU A 132 -10.55 8.51 -0.06
C GLU A 132 -11.62 7.47 -0.44
N ALA A 133 -11.38 6.73 -1.52
CA ALA A 133 -12.30 5.67 -1.94
C ALA A 133 -12.40 4.57 -0.88
N ALA A 134 -11.28 4.16 -0.28
CA ALA A 134 -11.25 3.17 0.79
C ALA A 134 -12.02 3.65 2.04
N ALA A 135 -11.80 4.90 2.47
CA ALA A 135 -12.49 5.48 3.63
C ALA A 135 -14.00 5.52 3.42
N ARG A 136 -14.45 5.91 2.25
CA ARG A 136 -15.88 5.94 1.91
C ARG A 136 -16.48 4.55 1.78
N TYR A 137 -15.77 3.63 1.15
CA TYR A 137 -16.24 2.27 0.93
C TYR A 137 -16.39 1.47 2.23
N TYR A 138 -15.39 1.52 3.10
CA TYR A 138 -15.38 0.74 4.34
C TYR A 138 -16.05 1.43 5.52
N TYR A 139 -16.01 2.78 5.59
CA TYR A 139 -16.42 3.53 6.77
C TYR A 139 -17.42 4.66 6.49
N ARG A 140 -17.81 4.87 5.23
CA ARG A 140 -18.78 5.90 4.81
C ARG A 140 -18.40 7.33 5.25
N GLN A 141 -17.12 7.61 5.31
CA GLN A 141 -16.58 8.92 5.72
C GLN A 141 -15.38 9.31 4.87
N PRO A 142 -14.98 10.60 4.83
CA PRO A 142 -13.79 11.03 4.11
C PRO A 142 -12.51 10.52 4.76
N ALA A 143 -11.44 10.38 3.96
CA ALA A 143 -10.13 9.92 4.42
C ALA A 143 -9.54 10.78 5.56
N ALA A 144 -9.87 12.08 5.59
CA ALA A 144 -9.45 12.99 6.65
C ALA A 144 -9.97 12.61 8.05
N ARG A 145 -11.08 11.90 8.13
CA ARG A 145 -11.75 11.54 9.39
C ARG A 145 -11.44 10.14 9.88
N LEU A 146 -10.58 9.39 9.21
CA LEU A 146 -10.21 8.05 9.67
C LEU A 146 -9.58 8.10 11.06
N SER A 147 -10.17 7.35 12.00
CA SER A 147 -9.63 7.15 13.34
C SER A 147 -8.41 6.22 13.32
N ALA A 148 -7.63 6.20 14.40
CA ALA A 148 -6.46 5.34 14.51
C ALA A 148 -6.79 3.83 14.33
N PRO A 149 -7.86 3.26 14.93
CA PRO A 149 -8.23 1.86 14.68
C PRO A 149 -8.65 1.59 13.23
N GLN A 150 -9.39 2.51 12.59
CA GLN A 150 -9.80 2.38 11.20
C GLN A 150 -8.58 2.43 10.26
N ALA A 151 -7.68 3.37 10.50
CA ALA A 151 -6.43 3.52 9.75
C ALA A 151 -5.53 2.27 9.86
N ALA A 152 -5.33 1.75 11.07
CA ALA A 152 -4.56 0.54 11.30
C ALA A 152 -5.17 -0.68 10.58
N ARG A 153 -6.51 -0.75 10.54
CA ARG A 153 -7.22 -1.82 9.84
C ARG A 153 -7.05 -1.71 8.33
N LEU A 154 -7.19 -0.54 7.73
CA LEU A 154 -6.93 -0.32 6.30
C LEU A 154 -5.49 -0.68 5.94
N ALA A 155 -4.51 -0.21 6.71
CA ALA A 155 -3.10 -0.55 6.49
C ALA A 155 -2.85 -2.07 6.58
N ALA A 156 -3.54 -2.78 7.48
CA ALA A 156 -3.44 -4.22 7.59
C ALA A 156 -3.97 -4.99 6.36
N MET A 157 -4.86 -4.38 5.58
CA MET A 157 -5.45 -4.98 4.37
C MET A 157 -4.51 -4.91 3.16
N VAL A 158 -3.62 -3.92 3.08
CA VAL A 158 -2.80 -3.61 1.89
C VAL A 158 -2.06 -4.79 1.29
N PRO A 159 -1.47 -5.75 2.04
CA PRO A 159 -0.77 -6.88 1.43
C PRO A 159 -1.66 -7.88 0.70
N ASN A 160 -2.96 -7.93 1.01
CA ASN A 160 -3.91 -8.80 0.33
C ASN A 160 -5.33 -8.18 0.32
N PRO A 161 -5.50 -7.03 -0.37
CA PRO A 161 -6.68 -6.20 -0.23
C PRO A 161 -7.96 -6.89 -0.70
N ARG A 162 -7.91 -7.63 -1.81
CA ARG A 162 -9.08 -8.34 -2.35
C ARG A 162 -9.56 -9.47 -1.44
N TYR A 163 -8.62 -10.21 -0.84
CA TYR A 163 -8.97 -11.24 0.13
C TYR A 163 -9.68 -10.63 1.35
N TYR A 164 -9.11 -9.57 1.93
CA TYR A 164 -9.70 -8.94 3.11
C TYR A 164 -10.96 -8.13 2.82
N ASP A 165 -11.20 -7.73 1.58
CA ASP A 165 -12.48 -7.12 1.17
C ASP A 165 -13.65 -8.09 1.37
N THR A 166 -13.46 -9.36 1.06
CA THR A 166 -14.46 -10.43 1.22
C THR A 166 -14.39 -11.13 2.58
N HIS A 167 -13.25 -11.06 3.29
CA HIS A 167 -13.01 -11.72 4.59
C HIS A 167 -12.75 -10.69 5.70
N ARG A 168 -13.66 -9.75 5.87
CA ARG A 168 -13.50 -8.61 6.78
C ARG A 168 -13.41 -8.99 8.27
N THR A 169 -13.88 -10.17 8.65
CA THR A 169 -13.85 -10.68 10.02
C THR A 169 -12.70 -11.64 10.31
N ASP A 170 -11.76 -11.82 9.36
CA ASP A 170 -10.60 -12.71 9.56
C ASP A 170 -9.79 -12.28 10.81
N PRO A 171 -9.56 -13.20 11.77
CA PRO A 171 -8.80 -12.89 12.97
C PRO A 171 -7.36 -12.42 12.71
N ARG A 172 -6.76 -12.83 11.57
CA ARG A 172 -5.42 -12.38 11.15
C ARG A 172 -5.40 -10.89 10.85
N LEU A 173 -6.48 -10.37 10.21
CA LEU A 173 -6.63 -8.94 9.95
C LEU A 173 -6.69 -8.15 11.27
N ALA A 174 -7.49 -8.60 12.22
CA ALA A 174 -7.61 -7.95 13.54
C ALA A 174 -6.28 -7.95 14.30
N ARG A 175 -5.56 -9.08 14.31
CA ARG A 175 -4.23 -9.18 14.96
C ARG A 175 -3.22 -8.25 14.30
N LYS A 176 -3.17 -8.19 12.97
CA LYS A 176 -2.26 -7.31 12.22
C LYS A 176 -2.60 -5.84 12.50
N ALA A 177 -3.88 -5.47 12.46
CA ALA A 177 -4.33 -4.12 12.79
C ALA A 177 -3.93 -3.70 14.21
N ALA A 178 -4.06 -4.59 15.21
CA ALA A 178 -3.63 -4.32 16.57
C ALA A 178 -2.11 -4.08 16.69
N ILE A 179 -1.30 -4.82 15.94
CA ILE A 179 0.17 -4.62 15.88
C ILE A 179 0.49 -3.25 15.26
N ILE A 180 -0.14 -2.93 14.13
CA ILE A 180 0.04 -1.64 13.44
C ILE A 180 -0.39 -0.49 14.36
N GLY A 181 -1.54 -0.61 15.03
CA GLY A 181 -2.04 0.39 15.98
C GLY A 181 -1.05 0.75 17.10
N ARG A 182 -0.27 -0.23 17.57
CA ARG A 182 0.80 0.02 18.56
C ARG A 182 2.05 0.66 17.96
N ARG A 183 2.38 0.33 16.71
CA ARG A 183 3.61 0.81 16.04
C ARG A 183 3.45 2.19 15.43
N MET A 184 2.27 2.51 14.89
CA MET A 184 2.03 3.74 14.15
C MET A 184 2.24 5.03 14.97
N GLN A 185 2.17 4.96 16.30
CA GLN A 185 2.44 6.12 17.16
C GLN A 185 3.89 6.60 17.10
N TYR A 186 4.82 5.71 16.72
CA TYR A 186 6.24 6.00 16.59
C TYR A 186 6.66 6.24 15.14
N ALA A 187 5.74 6.09 14.18
CA ALA A 187 6.06 6.27 12.77
C ALA A 187 6.17 7.76 12.40
N GLU A 188 7.28 8.12 11.77
CA GLU A 188 7.48 9.41 11.16
C GLU A 188 6.97 9.42 9.73
N VAL A 189 6.34 10.53 9.34
CA VAL A 189 5.75 10.70 8.01
C VAL A 189 6.25 11.98 7.37
N PRO A 190 6.40 12.03 6.03
CA PRO A 190 6.87 13.22 5.34
C PRO A 190 5.88 14.38 5.37
#